data_fa44b2e44736126615a3370bbdcc766d
#
_entry.id   fa44b2e44736126615a3370bbdcc766d
#
_cell.length_a   1.000
_cell.length_b   1.000
_cell.length_c   1.000
_cell.angle_alpha   90.00
_cell.angle_beta   90.00
_cell.angle_gamma   90.00
#
_symmetry.space_group_name_H-M   'P 1'
#
loop_
_entity.id
_entity.type
_entity.pdbx_description
1 polymer ?
#
loop_
_entity_poly.entity_id
_entity_poly.type
_entity_poly.pdbx_seq_one_letter_code
_entity_poly.pdbx_strand_id
1 'polypeptide(L)'
;MARGSGAGYRCPVPEGHTIHRLAARHAELFAGDKVHATSPQGRFAEGAARLTGTVLEGTEAYGKHLLHHHAGELTLHVHLGLYGRITDGPGEPPPPVGQIRLRLSSDTHWLDLRGPTACELLTPPEVAALRDRLGPDPLRPDADPDRAYARIRRAATPLAALLLDQSVVAGTGLIFVTEALFRAGLPPTLPGRELSPAGWRDLWADLVALMTVAVERGRIDTVREIHLPEAMGRAPRVDRHGGEVYVYRRPGAPCHVCGTEVSRGELAGRNLYWCATCQAD
;
A
#
# COMPACT_ATOMS: atom_id res chain seq x y z
N MET A 1 8.17 33.15 -15.19
CA MET A 1 9.00 32.10 -14.58
C MET A 1 8.13 31.31 -13.59
N ALA A 2 7.44 30.30 -14.06
CA ALA A 2 6.62 29.42 -13.23
C ALA A 2 7.52 28.32 -12.65
N ARG A 3 7.68 28.31 -11.34
CA ARG A 3 8.32 27.20 -10.64
C ARG A 3 7.39 25.98 -10.69
N GLY A 4 7.65 25.04 -11.58
CA GLY A 4 7.00 23.75 -11.58
C GLY A 4 7.35 23.00 -10.30
N SER A 5 6.43 22.97 -9.35
CA SER A 5 6.52 22.13 -8.16
C SER A 5 6.29 20.70 -8.59
N GLY A 6 7.36 19.96 -8.85
CA GLY A 6 7.31 18.50 -8.89
C GLY A 6 6.75 18.01 -7.56
N ALA A 7 5.49 17.66 -7.53
CA ALA A 7 4.82 17.11 -6.35
C ALA A 7 5.37 15.71 -6.09
N GLY A 8 6.52 15.65 -5.42
CA GLY A 8 7.09 14.40 -4.92
C GLY A 8 6.07 13.72 -4.00
N TYR A 9 5.60 12.58 -4.42
CA TYR A 9 4.63 11.75 -3.71
C TYR A 9 5.24 11.31 -2.35
N ARG A 10 4.82 11.96 -1.28
CA ARG A 10 5.21 11.59 0.08
C ARG A 10 4.07 10.80 0.74
N CYS A 11 3.91 9.52 0.41
CA CYS A 11 3.19 8.62 1.30
C CYS A 11 4.21 8.05 2.31
N PRO A 12 4.09 8.33 3.60
CA PRO A 12 5.12 7.97 4.59
C PRO A 12 5.16 6.48 4.95
N VAL A 13 4.12 5.70 4.66
CA VAL A 13 4.10 4.23 4.80
C VAL A 13 3.38 3.66 3.58
N PRO A 14 4.11 3.08 2.62
CA PRO A 14 3.47 2.46 1.46
C PRO A 14 2.64 1.25 1.87
N GLU A 15 1.34 1.29 1.63
CA GLU A 15 0.42 0.15 1.68
C GLU A 15 -0.06 -0.14 0.24
N GLY A 16 -0.89 -1.16 0.05
CA GLY A 16 -1.30 -1.63 -1.27
C GLY A 16 -1.82 -0.52 -2.19
N HIS A 17 -2.65 0.40 -1.69
CA HIS A 17 -3.18 1.53 -2.45
C HIS A 17 -2.08 2.39 -3.10
N THR A 18 -0.96 2.60 -2.39
CA THR A 18 0.19 3.35 -2.94
C THR A 18 0.80 2.62 -4.13
N ILE A 19 0.92 1.30 -4.03
CA ILE A 19 1.54 0.48 -5.08
C ILE A 19 0.63 0.42 -6.31
N HIS A 20 -0.68 0.21 -6.12
CA HIS A 20 -1.65 0.24 -7.21
C HIS A 20 -1.68 1.59 -7.94
N ARG A 21 -1.63 2.70 -7.18
CA ARG A 21 -1.54 4.04 -7.75
C ARG A 21 -0.24 4.25 -8.53
N LEU A 22 0.90 3.77 -8.02
CA LEU A 22 2.19 3.83 -8.73
C LEU A 22 2.16 2.97 -9.99
N ALA A 23 1.57 1.77 -9.95
CA ALA A 23 1.43 0.93 -11.13
C ALA A 23 0.63 1.64 -12.23
N ALA A 24 -0.56 2.16 -11.91
CA ALA A 24 -1.37 2.91 -12.87
C ALA A 24 -0.59 4.11 -13.45
N ARG A 25 0.05 4.91 -12.60
CA ARG A 25 0.83 6.06 -13.05
C ARG A 25 2.01 5.67 -13.92
N HIS A 26 2.74 4.62 -13.59
CA HIS A 26 3.89 4.20 -14.43
C HIS A 26 3.44 3.60 -15.75
N ALA A 27 2.25 2.96 -15.80
CA ALA A 27 1.66 2.56 -17.08
C ALA A 27 1.37 3.80 -17.96
N GLU A 28 0.76 4.83 -17.39
CA GLU A 28 0.48 6.09 -18.13
C GLU A 28 1.76 6.77 -18.65
N LEU A 29 2.85 6.72 -17.87
CA LEU A 29 4.08 7.45 -18.20
C LEU A 29 5.02 6.71 -19.15
N PHE A 30 5.01 5.36 -19.12
CA PHE A 30 6.09 4.57 -19.75
C PHE A 30 5.60 3.38 -20.59
N ALA A 31 4.32 2.97 -20.53
CA ALA A 31 3.88 1.80 -21.29
C ALA A 31 3.97 2.05 -22.80
N GLY A 32 4.63 1.13 -23.50
CA GLY A 32 4.93 1.25 -24.94
C GLY A 32 6.27 1.92 -25.24
N ASP A 33 6.89 2.59 -24.26
CA ASP A 33 8.16 3.28 -24.47
C ASP A 33 9.37 2.34 -24.30
N LYS A 34 10.42 2.60 -25.06
CA LYS A 34 11.75 2.10 -24.76
C LYS A 34 12.30 2.86 -23.56
N VAL A 35 12.82 2.13 -22.58
CA VAL A 35 13.39 2.74 -21.37
C VAL A 35 14.91 2.73 -21.40
N HIS A 36 15.49 3.77 -20.84
CA HIS A 36 16.88 3.81 -20.42
C HIS A 36 16.95 3.69 -18.92
N ALA A 37 17.72 2.72 -18.42
CA ALA A 37 17.83 2.43 -17.02
C ALA A 37 19.26 2.61 -16.51
N THR A 38 19.41 3.30 -15.39
CA THR A 38 20.70 3.47 -14.70
C THR A 38 20.56 3.18 -13.22
N SER A 39 21.66 2.78 -12.59
CA SER A 39 21.77 2.63 -11.14
C SER A 39 22.86 3.56 -10.62
N PRO A 40 22.59 4.84 -10.35
CA PRO A 40 23.60 5.79 -9.93
C PRO A 40 24.37 5.36 -8.69
N GLN A 41 23.77 4.54 -7.84
CA GLN A 41 24.37 3.97 -6.65
C GLN A 41 25.15 2.66 -6.91
N GLY A 42 25.03 2.09 -8.10
CA GLY A 42 25.67 0.83 -8.50
C GLY A 42 25.00 -0.46 -7.98
N ARG A 43 24.13 -0.39 -6.98
CA ARG A 43 23.55 -1.58 -6.33
C ARG A 43 22.57 -2.38 -7.19
N PHE A 44 22.22 -1.87 -8.36
CA PHE A 44 21.34 -2.53 -9.35
C PHE A 44 21.90 -2.35 -10.78
N ALA A 45 23.21 -2.19 -10.93
CA ALA A 45 23.86 -1.86 -12.21
C ALA A 45 23.61 -2.93 -13.28
N GLU A 46 23.74 -4.20 -12.94
CA GLU A 46 23.47 -5.32 -13.87
C GLU A 46 22.02 -5.36 -14.33
N GLY A 47 21.08 -5.24 -13.40
CA GLY A 47 19.65 -5.19 -13.73
C GLY A 47 19.30 -3.98 -14.59
N ALA A 48 19.86 -2.80 -14.30
CA ALA A 48 19.67 -1.60 -15.09
C ALA A 48 20.22 -1.77 -16.53
N ALA A 49 21.37 -2.40 -16.69
CA ALA A 49 21.94 -2.68 -18.00
C ALA A 49 21.02 -3.60 -18.83
N ARG A 50 20.41 -4.62 -18.21
CA ARG A 50 19.46 -5.53 -18.87
C ARG A 50 18.13 -4.86 -19.24
N LEU A 51 17.68 -3.88 -18.47
CA LEU A 51 16.46 -3.13 -18.77
C LEU A 51 16.65 -2.09 -19.87
N THR A 52 17.86 -1.54 -20.01
CA THR A 52 18.12 -0.47 -20.99
C THR A 52 17.86 -0.95 -22.41
N GLY A 53 17.03 -0.20 -23.13
CA GLY A 53 16.63 -0.49 -24.51
C GLY A 53 15.44 -1.44 -24.65
N THR A 54 14.92 -1.99 -23.54
CA THR A 54 13.69 -2.79 -23.56
C THR A 54 12.46 -1.89 -23.61
N VAL A 55 11.35 -2.41 -24.12
CA VAL A 55 10.04 -1.76 -24.07
C VAL A 55 9.34 -2.13 -22.77
N LEU A 56 8.79 -1.16 -22.05
CA LEU A 56 7.87 -1.44 -20.95
C LEU A 56 6.51 -1.82 -21.52
N GLU A 57 6.11 -3.09 -21.42
CA GLU A 57 4.85 -3.61 -21.96
C GLU A 57 3.65 -3.30 -21.05
N GLY A 58 3.90 -3.17 -19.74
CA GLY A 58 2.86 -2.85 -18.78
C GLY A 58 3.37 -2.88 -17.35
N THR A 59 2.49 -2.49 -16.44
CA THR A 59 2.77 -2.47 -15.01
C THR A 59 1.64 -3.12 -14.24
N GLU A 60 1.97 -3.70 -13.10
CA GLU A 60 1.03 -4.39 -12.24
C GLU A 60 1.36 -4.13 -10.77
N ALA A 61 0.32 -4.10 -9.93
CA ALA A 61 0.46 -4.17 -8.49
C ALA A 61 -0.16 -5.48 -7.97
N TYR A 62 0.52 -6.12 -7.02
CA TYR A 62 -0.05 -7.19 -6.23
C TYR A 62 0.37 -7.00 -4.76
N GLY A 63 -0.59 -6.68 -3.91
CA GLY A 63 -0.31 -6.29 -2.53
C GLY A 63 0.61 -5.08 -2.44
N LYS A 64 1.80 -5.28 -1.90
CA LYS A 64 2.82 -4.23 -1.76
C LYS A 64 3.97 -4.38 -2.77
N HIS A 65 3.77 -5.18 -3.81
CA HIS A 65 4.73 -5.47 -4.86
C HIS A 65 4.34 -4.75 -6.15
N LEU A 66 5.26 -3.93 -6.67
CA LEU A 66 5.14 -3.27 -7.96
C LEU A 66 5.94 -4.07 -8.99
N LEU A 67 5.30 -4.39 -10.10
CA LEU A 67 5.87 -5.15 -11.20
C LEU A 67 5.83 -4.31 -12.47
N HIS A 68 6.96 -4.17 -13.16
CA HIS A 68 7.06 -3.61 -14.50
C HIS A 68 7.43 -4.75 -15.45
N HIS A 69 6.55 -5.06 -16.36
CA HIS A 69 6.75 -6.11 -17.37
C HIS A 69 7.42 -5.50 -18.60
N HIS A 70 8.60 -6.00 -18.93
CA HIS A 70 9.39 -5.55 -20.07
C HIS A 70 9.47 -6.64 -21.12
N ALA A 71 9.66 -6.22 -22.38
CA ALA A 71 9.90 -7.13 -23.50
C ALA A 71 11.06 -8.12 -23.19
N GLY A 72 10.92 -9.37 -23.66
CA GLY A 72 11.92 -10.41 -23.39
C GLY A 72 11.73 -11.11 -22.05
N GLU A 73 10.50 -11.19 -21.54
CA GLU A 73 10.14 -11.90 -20.31
C GLU A 73 10.87 -11.41 -19.06
N LEU A 74 11.24 -10.13 -19.05
CA LEU A 74 11.85 -9.48 -17.90
C LEU A 74 10.81 -8.74 -17.08
N THR A 75 10.75 -9.01 -15.79
CA THR A 75 9.90 -8.25 -14.87
C THR A 75 10.75 -7.57 -13.81
N LEU A 76 10.76 -6.23 -13.80
CA LEU A 76 11.32 -5.48 -12.69
C LEU A 76 10.34 -5.56 -11.51
N HIS A 77 10.81 -6.12 -10.42
CA HIS A 77 10.09 -6.17 -9.14
C HIS A 77 10.62 -5.13 -8.18
N VAL A 78 9.70 -4.34 -7.61
CA VAL A 78 10.02 -3.36 -6.59
C VAL A 78 9.15 -3.58 -5.36
N HIS A 79 9.77 -3.66 -4.19
CA HIS A 79 9.09 -3.59 -2.89
C HIS A 79 9.63 -2.39 -2.12
N LEU A 80 8.78 -1.39 -1.86
CA LEU A 80 9.22 -0.14 -1.24
C LEU A 80 9.65 -0.31 0.22
N GLY A 81 9.02 -1.22 0.96
CA GLY A 81 9.25 -1.34 2.41
C GLY A 81 8.79 -0.09 3.15
N LEU A 82 9.47 0.26 4.23
CA LEU A 82 9.13 1.43 5.07
C LEU A 82 9.74 2.74 4.57
N TYR A 83 10.85 2.69 3.85
CA TYR A 83 11.65 3.86 3.48
C TYR A 83 11.72 4.10 1.98
N GLY A 84 11.27 3.12 1.20
CA GLY A 84 11.28 3.21 -0.26
C GLY A 84 10.33 4.29 -0.75
N ARG A 85 10.78 5.03 -1.75
CA ARG A 85 9.99 6.06 -2.42
C ARG A 85 10.35 6.15 -3.89
N ILE A 86 9.36 6.52 -4.69
CA ILE A 86 9.53 6.86 -6.09
C ILE A 86 9.18 8.32 -6.28
N THR A 87 9.96 9.00 -7.11
CA THR A 87 9.67 10.34 -7.64
C THR A 87 9.75 10.28 -9.14
N ASP A 88 8.84 10.91 -9.82
CA ASP A 88 8.78 10.99 -11.28
C ASP A 88 8.62 12.42 -11.76
N GLY A 89 8.86 12.65 -13.05
CA GLY A 89 8.63 13.93 -13.68
C GLY A 89 8.74 13.86 -15.20
N PRO A 90 8.27 14.90 -15.89
CA PRO A 90 8.40 15.02 -17.34
C PRO A 90 9.81 15.47 -17.76
N GLY A 91 10.15 15.21 -19.02
CA GLY A 91 11.37 15.65 -19.68
C GLY A 91 12.63 14.95 -19.18
N GLU A 92 13.76 15.64 -19.24
CA GLU A 92 15.03 15.11 -18.81
C GLU A 92 15.11 14.97 -17.26
N PRO A 93 15.69 13.86 -16.75
CA PRO A 93 15.88 13.70 -15.33
C PRO A 93 16.87 14.73 -14.77
N PRO A 94 16.59 15.33 -13.60
CA PRO A 94 17.52 16.22 -12.93
C PRO A 94 18.80 15.48 -12.52
N PRO A 95 19.90 16.18 -12.23
CA PRO A 95 21.10 15.55 -11.69
C PRO A 95 20.76 14.62 -10.51
N PRO A 96 21.38 13.43 -10.43
CA PRO A 96 21.11 12.49 -9.35
C PRO A 96 21.41 13.10 -7.98
N VAL A 97 20.41 13.10 -7.07
CA VAL A 97 20.58 13.58 -5.69
C VAL A 97 20.31 12.45 -4.72
N GLY A 98 21.24 12.20 -3.81
CA GLY A 98 21.14 11.15 -2.79
C GLY A 98 21.26 9.73 -3.38
N GLN A 99 20.74 8.75 -2.66
CA GLN A 99 20.90 7.34 -3.00
C GLN A 99 19.76 6.86 -3.91
N ILE A 100 19.98 6.93 -5.23
CA ILE A 100 19.05 6.42 -6.24
C ILE A 100 19.44 4.96 -6.56
N ARG A 101 18.55 3.99 -6.24
CA ARG A 101 18.73 2.59 -6.55
C ARG A 101 18.57 2.31 -8.04
N LEU A 102 17.56 2.90 -8.63
CA LEU A 102 17.22 2.79 -10.05
C LEU A 102 16.68 4.12 -10.53
N ARG A 103 17.15 4.57 -11.66
CA ARG A 103 16.54 5.60 -12.49
C ARG A 103 16.08 4.97 -13.79
N LEU A 104 14.81 5.15 -14.13
CA LEU A 104 14.25 4.85 -15.44
C LEU A 104 13.93 6.16 -16.15
N SER A 105 14.19 6.23 -17.43
CA SER A 105 13.76 7.35 -18.29
C SER A 105 13.33 6.86 -19.67
N SER A 106 12.37 7.56 -20.27
CA SER A 106 12.00 7.50 -21.68
C SER A 106 12.28 8.86 -22.32
N ASP A 107 11.85 9.06 -23.55
CA ASP A 107 12.00 10.35 -24.24
C ASP A 107 11.17 11.47 -23.58
N THR A 108 10.14 11.10 -22.80
CA THR A 108 9.16 12.05 -22.26
C THR A 108 9.15 12.16 -20.74
N HIS A 109 9.55 11.11 -20.03
CA HIS A 109 9.43 11.03 -18.58
C HIS A 109 10.61 10.31 -17.91
N TRP A 110 10.77 10.55 -16.63
CA TRP A 110 11.74 9.85 -15.79
C TRP A 110 11.13 9.48 -14.43
N LEU A 111 11.70 8.47 -13.80
CA LEU A 111 11.45 8.14 -12.38
C LEU A 111 12.75 7.78 -11.66
N ASP A 112 12.81 8.07 -10.37
CA ASP A 112 13.87 7.70 -9.43
C ASP A 112 13.33 6.87 -8.29
N LEU A 113 13.86 5.67 -8.11
CA LEU A 113 13.60 4.78 -6.98
C LEU A 113 14.68 4.93 -5.93
N ARG A 114 14.27 5.21 -4.69
CA ARG A 114 15.17 5.37 -3.53
C ARG A 114 14.75 4.47 -2.39
N GLY A 115 15.73 3.84 -1.73
CA GLY A 115 15.56 3.08 -0.49
C GLY A 115 14.58 1.90 -0.50
N PRO A 116 14.37 1.18 -1.63
CA PRO A 116 13.47 0.03 -1.64
C PRO A 116 14.06 -1.13 -0.82
N THR A 117 13.18 -1.98 -0.30
CA THR A 117 13.56 -3.26 0.31
C THR A 117 13.97 -4.27 -0.77
N ALA A 118 13.24 -4.32 -1.90
CA ALA A 118 13.60 -5.11 -3.07
C ALA A 118 13.60 -4.24 -4.34
N CYS A 119 14.57 -4.48 -5.21
CA CYS A 119 14.67 -3.97 -6.58
C CYS A 119 15.48 -5.01 -7.37
N GLU A 120 14.79 -5.86 -8.10
CA GLU A 120 15.35 -7.04 -8.75
C GLU A 120 14.64 -7.37 -10.05
N LEU A 121 15.25 -8.17 -10.89
CA LEU A 121 14.61 -8.70 -12.11
C LEU A 121 14.13 -10.14 -11.82
N LEU A 122 12.89 -10.40 -12.15
CA LEU A 122 12.24 -11.69 -12.03
C LEU A 122 11.92 -12.26 -13.42
N THR A 123 12.06 -13.58 -13.51
CA THR A 123 11.54 -14.40 -14.61
C THR A 123 10.05 -14.70 -14.41
N PRO A 124 9.30 -15.12 -15.45
CA PRO A 124 7.89 -15.48 -15.31
C PRO A 124 7.61 -16.54 -14.21
N PRO A 125 8.41 -17.61 -14.04
CA PRO A 125 8.23 -18.54 -12.93
C PRO A 125 8.43 -17.90 -11.55
N GLU A 126 9.36 -16.95 -11.40
CA GLU A 126 9.58 -16.25 -10.14
C GLU A 126 8.45 -15.27 -9.82
N VAL A 127 7.86 -14.63 -10.84
CA VAL A 127 6.64 -13.81 -10.67
C VAL A 127 5.47 -14.68 -10.21
N ALA A 128 5.28 -15.86 -10.81
CA ALA A 128 4.26 -16.80 -10.38
C ALA A 128 4.47 -17.23 -8.91
N ALA A 129 5.69 -17.63 -8.55
CA ALA A 129 6.03 -17.99 -7.17
C ALA A 129 5.84 -16.83 -6.18
N LEU A 130 6.08 -15.59 -6.60
CA LEU A 130 5.77 -14.39 -5.79
C LEU A 130 4.27 -14.29 -5.51
N ARG A 131 3.42 -14.46 -6.53
CA ARG A 131 1.96 -14.38 -6.40
C ARG A 131 1.39 -15.52 -5.56
N ASP A 132 1.89 -16.74 -5.72
CA ASP A 132 1.40 -17.92 -5.02
C ASP A 132 1.56 -17.84 -3.50
N ARG A 133 2.59 -17.16 -3.02
CA ARG A 133 2.81 -16.96 -1.58
C ARG A 133 1.96 -15.83 -0.97
N LEU A 134 1.29 -15.02 -1.79
CA LEU A 134 0.46 -13.91 -1.33
C LEU A 134 -1.00 -14.31 -1.21
N GLY A 135 -1.69 -13.72 -0.25
CA GLY A 135 -3.15 -13.79 -0.13
C GLY A 135 -3.84 -12.99 -1.24
N PRO A 136 -5.18 -13.04 -1.33
CA PRO A 136 -5.92 -12.17 -2.23
C PRO A 136 -5.69 -10.70 -1.88
N ASP A 137 -5.59 -9.87 -2.92
CA ASP A 137 -5.42 -8.42 -2.80
C ASP A 137 -6.78 -7.74 -3.03
N PRO A 138 -7.33 -6.99 -2.05
CA PRO A 138 -8.63 -6.33 -2.17
C PRO A 138 -8.78 -5.39 -3.37
N LEU A 139 -7.67 -4.88 -3.92
CA LEU A 139 -7.69 -3.96 -5.06
C LEU A 139 -7.68 -4.66 -6.42
N ARG A 140 -7.61 -5.98 -6.45
CA ARG A 140 -7.59 -6.76 -7.69
C ARG A 140 -8.98 -7.29 -8.04
N PRO A 141 -9.39 -7.22 -9.32
CA PRO A 141 -10.70 -7.74 -9.74
C PRO A 141 -10.77 -9.27 -9.70
N ASP A 142 -9.62 -9.96 -9.72
CA ASP A 142 -9.51 -11.42 -9.64
C ASP A 142 -9.29 -11.93 -8.21
N ALA A 143 -9.44 -11.07 -7.19
CA ALA A 143 -9.27 -11.47 -5.81
C ALA A 143 -10.36 -12.44 -5.35
N ASP A 144 -9.95 -13.56 -4.75
CA ASP A 144 -10.85 -14.53 -4.11
C ASP A 144 -10.87 -14.33 -2.58
N PRO A 145 -11.87 -13.63 -2.02
CA PRO A 145 -11.96 -13.41 -0.58
C PRO A 145 -12.16 -14.71 0.22
N ASP A 146 -12.74 -15.74 -0.38
CA ASP A 146 -12.98 -17.00 0.31
C ASP A 146 -11.67 -17.76 0.60
N ARG A 147 -10.64 -17.55 -0.22
CA ARG A 147 -9.30 -18.08 0.03
C ARG A 147 -8.68 -17.50 1.32
N ALA A 148 -8.88 -16.21 1.59
CA ALA A 148 -8.45 -15.59 2.84
C ALA A 148 -9.30 -16.09 4.02
N TYR A 149 -10.61 -16.12 3.86
CA TYR A 149 -11.52 -16.58 4.92
C TYR A 149 -11.28 -18.02 5.32
N ALA A 150 -10.99 -18.92 4.38
CA ALA A 150 -10.67 -20.31 4.66
C ALA A 150 -9.46 -20.46 5.61
N ARG A 151 -8.51 -19.53 5.59
CA ARG A 151 -7.39 -19.48 6.53
C ARG A 151 -7.77 -18.83 7.86
N ILE A 152 -8.47 -17.69 7.81
CA ILE A 152 -8.91 -16.93 8.98
C ILE A 152 -9.75 -17.81 9.92
N ARG A 153 -10.82 -18.46 9.40
CA ARG A 153 -11.76 -19.24 10.21
C ARG A 153 -11.18 -20.47 10.91
N ARG A 154 -9.95 -20.84 10.60
CA ARG A 154 -9.24 -21.97 11.24
C ARG A 154 -8.23 -21.51 12.28
N ALA A 155 -7.98 -20.23 12.38
CA ALA A 155 -6.90 -19.68 13.19
C ALA A 155 -7.40 -19.21 14.56
N ALA A 156 -6.65 -19.56 15.60
CA ALA A 156 -6.80 -18.96 16.93
C ALA A 156 -6.05 -17.63 17.06
N THR A 157 -5.27 -17.27 16.05
CA THR A 157 -4.50 -16.04 15.97
C THR A 157 -5.44 -14.83 15.94
N PRO A 158 -5.09 -13.71 16.62
CA PRO A 158 -5.84 -12.47 16.57
C PRO A 158 -6.10 -11.98 15.12
N LEU A 159 -7.32 -11.51 14.86
CA LEU A 159 -7.75 -11.09 13.52
C LEU A 159 -6.86 -9.99 12.94
N ALA A 160 -6.44 -9.02 13.78
CA ALA A 160 -5.51 -7.99 13.33
C ALA A 160 -4.18 -8.57 12.82
N ALA A 161 -3.64 -9.61 13.46
CA ALA A 161 -2.41 -10.25 13.01
C ALA A 161 -2.61 -11.00 11.69
N LEU A 162 -3.74 -11.69 11.53
CA LEU A 162 -4.10 -12.39 10.30
C LEU A 162 -4.24 -11.42 9.12
N LEU A 163 -4.89 -10.28 9.32
CA LEU A 163 -5.07 -9.25 8.29
C LEU A 163 -3.76 -8.52 7.93
N LEU A 164 -2.78 -8.50 8.83
CA LEU A 164 -1.43 -7.95 8.56
C LEU A 164 -0.49 -8.93 7.86
N ASP A 165 -0.83 -10.23 7.86
CA ASP A 165 -0.08 -11.27 7.16
C ASP A 165 -0.40 -11.22 5.66
N GLN A 166 0.60 -10.81 4.87
CA GLN A 166 0.44 -10.66 3.42
C GLN A 166 0.13 -11.99 2.70
N SER A 167 0.36 -13.12 3.34
CA SER A 167 -0.05 -14.42 2.81
C SER A 167 -1.54 -14.72 3.04
N VAL A 168 -2.19 -14.00 3.96
CA VAL A 168 -3.64 -14.09 4.23
C VAL A 168 -4.41 -13.05 3.44
N VAL A 169 -4.04 -11.77 3.55
CA VAL A 169 -4.59 -10.66 2.77
C VAL A 169 -3.44 -9.79 2.28
N ALA A 170 -3.21 -9.73 0.99
CA ALA A 170 -2.15 -8.92 0.42
C ALA A 170 -2.55 -7.44 0.37
N GLY A 171 -1.57 -6.55 0.48
CA GLY A 171 -1.76 -5.11 0.31
C GLY A 171 -2.17 -4.36 1.58
N THR A 172 -2.91 -4.98 2.48
CA THR A 172 -3.31 -4.35 3.74
C THR A 172 -2.10 -4.08 4.63
N GLY A 173 -2.10 -2.93 5.27
CA GLY A 173 -1.13 -2.56 6.27
C GLY A 173 -1.80 -2.10 7.55
N LEU A 174 -1.01 -1.55 8.47
CA LEU A 174 -1.49 -1.24 9.80
C LEU A 174 -2.63 -0.21 9.79
N ILE A 175 -2.60 0.75 8.87
CA ILE A 175 -3.65 1.78 8.80
C ILE A 175 -4.97 1.13 8.42
N PHE A 176 -5.02 0.44 7.27
CA PHE A 176 -6.26 -0.20 6.82
C PHE A 176 -6.77 -1.24 7.80
N VAL A 177 -5.89 -2.05 8.40
CA VAL A 177 -6.31 -3.09 9.36
C VAL A 177 -6.94 -2.49 10.61
N THR A 178 -6.30 -1.51 11.26
CA THR A 178 -6.83 -0.89 12.46
C THR A 178 -8.14 -0.15 12.19
N GLU A 179 -8.23 0.55 11.08
CA GLU A 179 -9.39 1.34 10.73
C GLU A 179 -10.59 0.47 10.27
N ALA A 180 -10.35 -0.56 9.47
CA ALA A 180 -11.42 -1.47 9.05
C ALA A 180 -11.99 -2.27 10.23
N LEU A 181 -11.15 -2.75 11.15
CA LEU A 181 -11.60 -3.40 12.37
C LEU A 181 -12.43 -2.45 13.25
N PHE A 182 -12.00 -1.19 13.40
CA PHE A 182 -12.80 -0.19 14.12
C PHE A 182 -14.16 0.04 13.45
N ARG A 183 -14.19 0.20 12.15
CA ARG A 183 -15.42 0.45 11.37
C ARG A 183 -16.40 -0.72 11.41
N ALA A 184 -15.87 -1.94 11.52
CA ALA A 184 -16.64 -3.16 11.68
C ALA A 184 -17.05 -3.44 13.15
N GLY A 185 -16.57 -2.64 14.13
CA GLY A 185 -16.82 -2.89 15.55
C GLY A 185 -16.14 -4.16 16.08
N LEU A 186 -15.13 -4.66 15.38
CA LEU A 186 -14.47 -5.92 15.73
C LEU A 186 -13.24 -5.67 16.61
N PRO A 187 -13.11 -6.37 17.76
CA PRO A 187 -11.91 -6.30 18.56
C PRO A 187 -10.70 -6.78 17.76
N PRO A 188 -9.56 -6.06 17.80
CA PRO A 188 -8.38 -6.50 17.06
C PRO A 188 -7.80 -7.82 17.55
N THR A 189 -8.14 -8.20 18.78
CA THR A 189 -7.75 -9.45 19.46
C THR A 189 -8.67 -10.62 19.15
N LEU A 190 -9.81 -10.39 18.49
CA LEU A 190 -10.77 -11.44 18.13
C LEU A 190 -10.04 -12.60 17.43
N PRO A 191 -10.15 -13.85 17.94
CA PRO A 191 -9.60 -15.00 17.24
C PRO A 191 -10.23 -15.15 15.85
N GLY A 192 -9.42 -15.39 14.82
CA GLY A 192 -9.93 -15.50 13.45
C GLY A 192 -11.09 -16.51 13.31
N ARG A 193 -11.03 -17.64 14.07
CA ARG A 193 -12.09 -18.67 14.07
C ARG A 193 -13.45 -18.18 14.58
N GLU A 194 -13.50 -17.07 15.27
CA GLU A 194 -14.72 -16.48 15.83
C GLU A 194 -15.37 -15.46 14.87
N LEU A 195 -14.65 -15.10 13.80
CA LEU A 195 -15.20 -14.23 12.75
C LEU A 195 -16.27 -15.00 11.93
N SER A 196 -17.49 -14.50 11.93
CA SER A 196 -18.58 -15.09 11.16
C SER A 196 -18.38 -14.89 9.64
N PRO A 197 -18.98 -15.74 8.79
CA PRO A 197 -18.97 -15.54 7.34
C PRO A 197 -19.56 -14.19 6.89
N ALA A 198 -20.58 -13.71 7.59
CA ALA A 198 -21.19 -12.40 7.31
C ALA A 198 -20.22 -11.28 7.68
N GLY A 199 -19.65 -11.32 8.90
CA GLY A 199 -18.64 -10.34 9.35
C GLY A 199 -17.43 -10.29 8.44
N TRP A 200 -16.99 -11.42 7.88
CA TRP A 200 -15.91 -11.43 6.89
C TRP A 200 -16.32 -10.72 5.58
N ARG A 201 -17.50 -11.01 5.03
CA ARG A 201 -17.96 -10.35 3.81
C ARG A 201 -18.05 -8.84 3.96
N ASP A 202 -18.58 -8.37 5.09
CA ASP A 202 -18.72 -6.95 5.39
C ASP A 202 -17.35 -6.29 5.56
N LEU A 203 -16.44 -6.93 6.30
CA LEU A 203 -15.06 -6.44 6.50
C LEU A 203 -14.28 -6.38 5.18
N TRP A 204 -14.41 -7.40 4.33
CA TRP A 204 -13.76 -7.43 3.01
C TRP A 204 -14.29 -6.31 2.10
N ALA A 205 -15.61 -6.16 2.04
CA ALA A 205 -16.23 -5.10 1.25
C ALA A 205 -15.78 -3.69 1.70
N ASP A 206 -15.69 -3.46 3.02
CA ASP A 206 -15.20 -2.19 3.56
C ASP A 206 -13.70 -1.96 3.25
N LEU A 207 -12.87 -3.00 3.33
CA LEU A 207 -11.46 -2.93 2.92
C LEU A 207 -11.32 -2.56 1.43
N VAL A 208 -12.08 -3.21 0.55
CA VAL A 208 -12.09 -2.89 -0.89
C VAL A 208 -12.47 -1.43 -1.10
N ALA A 209 -13.57 -0.97 -0.49
CA ALA A 209 -14.05 0.40 -0.63
C ALA A 209 -13.01 1.43 -0.13
N LEU A 210 -12.46 1.23 1.06
CA LEU A 210 -11.46 2.12 1.65
C LEU A 210 -10.17 2.19 0.81
N MET A 211 -9.69 1.04 0.35
CA MET A 211 -8.46 0.98 -0.42
C MET A 211 -8.64 1.58 -1.83
N THR A 212 -9.80 1.38 -2.47
CA THR A 212 -10.14 1.99 -3.77
C THR A 212 -10.15 3.51 -3.68
N VAL A 213 -10.85 4.07 -2.69
CA VAL A 213 -10.86 5.52 -2.46
C VAL A 213 -9.44 6.05 -2.18
N ALA A 214 -8.62 5.28 -1.46
CA ALA A 214 -7.24 5.68 -1.19
C ALA A 214 -6.36 5.65 -2.45
N VAL A 215 -6.59 4.74 -3.40
CA VAL A 215 -5.93 4.77 -4.74
C VAL A 215 -6.29 6.05 -5.47
N GLU A 216 -7.57 6.41 -5.53
CA GLU A 216 -8.06 7.61 -6.23
C GLU A 216 -7.51 8.90 -5.62
N ARG A 217 -7.63 9.03 -4.30
CA ARG A 217 -7.24 10.26 -3.57
C ARG A 217 -5.75 10.38 -3.29
N GLY A 218 -5.02 9.26 -3.33
CA GLY A 218 -3.61 9.20 -2.95
C GLY A 218 -3.35 9.40 -1.46
N ARG A 219 -4.36 9.26 -0.62
CA ARG A 219 -4.29 9.32 0.85
C ARG A 219 -5.33 8.41 1.47
N ILE A 220 -5.10 8.02 2.73
CA ILE A 220 -6.02 7.14 3.44
C ILE A 220 -6.97 8.00 4.29
N ASP A 221 -8.24 8.07 3.88
CA ASP A 221 -9.35 8.63 4.63
C ASP A 221 -10.31 7.49 4.99
N THR A 222 -10.58 7.29 6.28
CA THR A 222 -11.41 6.17 6.74
C THR A 222 -12.66 6.63 7.48
N VAL A 223 -12.70 7.90 7.85
CA VAL A 223 -13.77 8.49 8.63
C VAL A 223 -15.01 8.68 7.74
N ARG A 224 -16.18 8.27 8.26
CA ARG A 224 -17.48 8.49 7.59
C ARG A 224 -17.84 9.96 7.59
N GLU A 225 -18.65 10.39 6.63
CA GLU A 225 -19.04 11.80 6.43
C GLU A 225 -19.53 12.48 7.70
N ILE A 226 -20.39 11.79 8.50
CA ILE A 226 -20.94 12.30 9.76
C ILE A 226 -19.89 12.56 10.86
N HIS A 227 -18.68 12.03 10.69
CA HIS A 227 -17.57 12.18 11.63
C HIS A 227 -16.38 12.98 11.05
N LEU A 228 -16.56 13.57 9.86
CA LEU A 228 -15.57 14.49 9.29
C LEU A 228 -15.39 15.73 10.16
N PRO A 229 -14.26 16.43 10.07
CA PRO A 229 -13.99 17.65 10.83
C PRO A 229 -15.11 18.68 10.75
N GLU A 230 -15.62 18.91 9.55
CA GLU A 230 -16.67 19.88 9.27
C GLU A 230 -17.99 19.49 9.96
N ALA A 231 -18.36 18.21 9.88
CA ALA A 231 -19.59 17.69 10.49
C ALA A 231 -19.54 17.70 12.03
N MET A 232 -18.35 17.53 12.60
CA MET A 232 -18.13 17.49 14.05
C MET A 232 -17.68 18.82 14.65
N GLY A 233 -17.46 19.86 13.85
CA GLY A 233 -16.94 21.16 14.33
C GLY A 233 -15.53 21.05 14.95
N ARG A 234 -14.70 20.13 14.50
CA ARG A 234 -13.35 19.92 15.01
C ARG A 234 -12.28 20.29 13.99
N ALA A 235 -11.06 20.55 14.44
CA ALA A 235 -9.95 20.79 13.54
C ALA A 235 -9.63 19.52 12.71
N PRO A 236 -9.22 19.67 11.42
CA PRO A 236 -8.69 18.56 10.63
C PRO A 236 -7.44 17.96 11.27
N ARG A 237 -7.25 16.67 11.04
CA ARG A 237 -6.05 15.97 11.52
C ARG A 237 -4.80 16.47 10.79
N VAL A 238 -3.78 16.81 11.56
CA VAL A 238 -2.46 17.19 11.04
C VAL A 238 -1.50 16.04 11.31
N ASP A 239 -1.25 15.21 10.30
CA ASP A 239 -0.31 14.09 10.37
C ASP A 239 0.45 13.96 9.04
N ARG A 240 1.63 13.38 9.10
CA ARG A 240 2.46 13.07 7.93
C ARG A 240 1.81 12.03 6.99
N HIS A 241 0.86 11.25 7.48
CA HIS A 241 0.14 10.24 6.70
C HIS A 241 -1.05 10.83 5.94
N GLY A 242 -1.38 12.09 6.21
CA GLY A 242 -2.53 12.80 5.60
C GLY A 242 -3.83 12.03 5.80
N GLY A 243 -4.96 12.57 5.81
CA GLY A 243 -6.24 11.89 5.89
C GLY A 243 -6.79 11.72 7.29
N GLU A 244 -8.10 11.60 7.34
CA GLU A 244 -8.88 11.47 8.56
C GLU A 244 -9.06 9.99 8.91
N VAL A 245 -8.74 9.63 10.16
CA VAL A 245 -8.80 8.26 10.68
C VAL A 245 -9.47 8.21 12.05
N TYR A 246 -10.03 7.06 12.41
CA TYR A 246 -10.70 6.86 13.70
C TYR A 246 -9.73 6.60 14.84
N VAL A 247 -8.83 5.65 14.69
CA VAL A 247 -7.99 5.16 15.79
C VAL A 247 -6.48 5.18 15.50
N TYR A 248 -6.08 5.06 14.23
CA TYR A 248 -4.66 4.96 13.88
C TYR A 248 -3.86 6.18 14.36
N ARG A 249 -2.84 5.92 15.21
CA ARG A 249 -1.98 6.94 15.83
C ARG A 249 -2.74 8.05 16.57
N ARG A 250 -3.84 7.69 17.21
CA ARG A 250 -4.63 8.61 18.05
C ARG A 250 -4.75 8.13 19.52
N PRO A 251 -3.72 7.49 20.15
CA PRO A 251 -3.84 7.03 21.52
C PRO A 251 -4.11 8.21 22.48
N GLY A 252 -5.02 8.01 23.45
CA GLY A 252 -5.45 9.03 24.39
C GLY A 252 -6.38 10.11 23.82
N ALA A 253 -6.56 10.19 22.49
CA ALA A 253 -7.52 11.09 21.88
C ALA A 253 -8.95 10.51 22.01
N PRO A 254 -9.99 11.36 22.13
CA PRO A 254 -11.37 10.90 22.17
C PRO A 254 -11.78 10.22 20.85
N CYS A 255 -12.45 9.08 20.98
CA CYS A 255 -13.07 8.39 19.84
C CYS A 255 -14.13 9.29 19.20
N HIS A 256 -14.12 9.41 17.88
CA HIS A 256 -15.09 10.25 17.16
C HIS A 256 -16.54 9.73 17.23
N VAL A 257 -16.75 8.48 17.68
CA VAL A 257 -18.08 7.87 17.80
C VAL A 257 -18.62 7.94 19.23
N CYS A 258 -17.84 7.52 20.22
CA CYS A 258 -18.33 7.33 21.59
C CYS A 258 -17.63 8.22 22.64
N GLY A 259 -16.59 8.97 22.27
CA GLY A 259 -15.83 9.82 23.18
C GLY A 259 -14.80 9.10 24.06
N THR A 260 -14.84 7.77 24.18
CA THR A 260 -13.84 7.00 24.93
C THR A 260 -12.43 7.20 24.34
N GLU A 261 -11.42 7.30 25.19
CA GLU A 261 -10.03 7.42 24.73
C GLU A 261 -9.60 6.22 23.89
N VAL A 262 -8.95 6.50 22.75
CA VAL A 262 -8.36 5.48 21.87
C VAL A 262 -7.22 4.78 22.61
N SER A 263 -7.34 3.48 22.72
CA SER A 263 -6.33 2.61 23.36
C SER A 263 -5.16 2.34 22.41
N ARG A 264 -4.02 2.01 23.02
CA ARG A 264 -2.81 1.54 22.32
C ARG A 264 -2.30 0.26 22.99
N GLY A 265 -1.87 -0.67 22.18
CA GLY A 265 -1.16 -1.87 22.61
C GLY A 265 -0.12 -2.28 21.58
N GLU A 266 0.41 -3.48 21.74
CA GLU A 266 1.36 -4.08 20.81
C GLU A 266 0.86 -5.46 20.37
N LEU A 267 0.98 -5.75 19.07
CA LEU A 267 0.68 -7.04 18.50
C LEU A 267 1.76 -7.40 17.48
N ALA A 268 2.44 -8.51 17.66
CA ALA A 268 3.52 -9.00 16.78
C ALA A 268 4.58 -7.92 16.45
N GLY A 269 5.05 -7.18 17.47
CA GLY A 269 6.05 -6.13 17.35
C GLY A 269 5.56 -4.84 16.66
N ARG A 270 4.24 -4.66 16.51
CA ARG A 270 3.62 -3.48 15.92
C ARG A 270 2.68 -2.80 16.88
N ASN A 271 2.66 -1.46 16.88
CA ASN A 271 1.65 -0.72 17.64
C ASN A 271 0.25 -1.00 17.07
N LEU A 272 -0.69 -1.28 17.95
CA LEU A 272 -2.09 -1.48 17.63
C LEU A 272 -2.91 -0.36 18.29
N TYR A 273 -3.99 0.07 17.62
CA TYR A 273 -4.87 1.13 18.10
C TYR A 273 -6.33 0.69 17.97
N TRP A 274 -7.15 0.92 19.00
CA TRP A 274 -8.57 0.57 18.99
C TRP A 274 -9.35 1.41 19.99
N CYS A 275 -10.67 1.43 19.88
CA CYS A 275 -11.57 1.97 20.90
C CYS A 275 -12.20 0.82 21.68
N ALA A 276 -11.91 0.73 22.98
CA ALA A 276 -12.40 -0.37 23.81
C ALA A 276 -13.94 -0.41 23.93
N THR A 277 -14.63 0.73 23.74
CA THR A 277 -16.09 0.78 23.78
C THR A 277 -16.73 0.39 22.45
N CYS A 278 -16.18 0.90 21.30
CA CYS A 278 -16.75 0.61 20.00
C CYS A 278 -16.37 -0.78 19.46
N GLN A 279 -15.32 -1.38 20.01
CA GLN A 279 -14.77 -2.68 19.64
C GLN A 279 -14.72 -3.60 20.88
N ALA A 280 -15.79 -3.58 21.67
CA ALA A 280 -15.94 -4.47 22.82
C ALA A 280 -16.10 -5.93 22.35
N ASP A 281 -15.63 -6.88 23.20
CA ASP A 281 -15.80 -8.32 23.00
C ASP A 281 -17.26 -8.75 23.08
#